data_e56673adf5a9922cf17636246b6e64f9
#
_entry.id   e56673adf5a9922cf17636246b6e64f9
#
_cell.length_a   1.000
_cell.length_b   1.000
_cell.length_c   1.000
_cell.angle_alpha   90.00
_cell.angle_beta   90.00
_cell.angle_gamma   90.00
#
_symmetry.space_group_name_H-M   'P 1'
#
loop_
_entity.id
_entity.type
_entity.pdbx_description
1 polymer ?
#
loop_
_entity_poly.entity_id
_entity_poly.type
_entity_poly.pdbx_seq_one_letter_code
_entity_poly.pdbx_strand_id
1 'polypeptide(L)'
;RLLAVTDTLRARLYERGIRSFAGDSVAVYIARDSTDTPLGYAAMGEEIGKYRPITFLVAVDLQLRVSSVAILVYRESRGGEVRRQRFLRQYRGKQVGDPIRINRDIINITGATLSVRALNAGVRKALFLLQAAFDETQPNQHTPSHPR
;
A
#
# COMPACT_ATOMS: atom_id res chain seq x y z
N ARG A 1 4.86 1.17 14.67
CA ARG A 1 5.39 -0.20 14.76
C ARG A 1 6.18 -0.54 13.50
N LEU A 2 7.29 -1.22 13.67
CA LEU A 2 8.06 -1.78 12.57
C LEU A 2 7.57 -3.21 12.28
N LEU A 3 7.27 -3.49 11.02
CA LEU A 3 7.02 -4.83 10.52
C LEU A 3 8.34 -5.38 9.98
N ALA A 4 8.83 -6.49 10.55
CA ALA A 4 10.00 -7.18 10.03
C ALA A 4 9.68 -7.85 8.69
N VAL A 5 10.54 -7.66 7.69
CA VAL A 5 10.40 -8.30 6.38
C VAL A 5 11.20 -9.60 6.40
N THR A 6 10.55 -10.66 6.83
CA THR A 6 11.12 -12.01 6.87
C THR A 6 11.27 -12.61 5.48
N ASP A 7 12.08 -13.67 5.34
CA ASP A 7 12.20 -14.41 4.07
C ASP A 7 10.85 -14.98 3.61
N THR A 8 10.02 -15.44 4.55
CA THR A 8 8.66 -15.90 4.25
C THR A 8 7.81 -14.78 3.68
N LEU A 9 7.87 -13.59 4.26
CA LEU A 9 7.13 -12.43 3.75
C LEU A 9 7.65 -12.02 2.38
N ARG A 10 8.98 -12.02 2.15
CA ARG A 10 9.57 -11.73 0.83
C ARG A 10 9.10 -12.72 -0.23
N ALA A 11 9.04 -14.01 0.08
CA ALA A 11 8.53 -15.04 -0.82
C ALA A 11 7.07 -14.79 -1.20
N ARG A 12 6.22 -14.46 -0.24
CA ARG A 12 4.82 -14.11 -0.47
C ARG A 12 4.64 -12.84 -1.30
N LEU A 13 5.50 -11.83 -1.09
CA LEU A 13 5.54 -10.63 -1.92
C LEU A 13 5.90 -10.96 -3.36
N TYR A 14 6.92 -11.80 -3.55
CA TYR A 14 7.35 -12.23 -4.87
C TYR A 14 6.26 -12.98 -5.63
N GLU A 15 5.54 -13.88 -4.98
CA GLU A 15 4.38 -14.61 -5.56
C GLU A 15 3.28 -13.66 -6.03
N ARG A 16 3.16 -12.49 -5.40
CA ARG A 16 2.23 -11.42 -5.78
C ARG A 16 2.79 -10.46 -6.85
N GLY A 17 3.95 -10.77 -7.42
CA GLY A 17 4.59 -9.93 -8.43
C GLY A 17 5.31 -8.71 -7.86
N ILE A 18 5.48 -8.61 -6.56
CA ILE A 18 6.23 -7.55 -5.89
C ILE A 18 7.68 -7.97 -5.78
N ARG A 19 8.50 -7.53 -6.72
CA ARG A 19 9.88 -8.05 -6.88
C ARG A 19 10.95 -7.22 -6.21
N SER A 20 10.66 -5.96 -5.90
CA SER A 20 11.62 -5.09 -5.25
C SER A 20 11.09 -4.64 -3.89
N PHE A 21 11.83 -4.96 -2.87
CA PHE A 21 11.63 -4.46 -1.53
C PHE A 21 13.00 -4.23 -0.89
N ALA A 22 13.34 -2.96 -0.70
CA ALA A 22 14.58 -2.58 -0.05
C ALA A 22 14.36 -2.50 1.47
N GLY A 23 15.28 -3.09 2.23
CA GLY A 23 15.27 -3.03 3.68
C GLY A 23 14.69 -4.27 4.36
N ASP A 24 14.89 -4.33 5.67
CA ASP A 24 14.51 -5.46 6.52
C ASP A 24 13.28 -5.18 7.37
N SER A 25 12.72 -3.98 7.29
CA SER A 25 11.54 -3.58 8.04
C SER A 25 10.76 -2.48 7.32
N VAL A 26 9.47 -2.42 7.60
CA VAL A 26 8.55 -1.39 7.13
C VAL A 26 7.88 -0.74 8.32
N ALA A 27 7.80 0.59 8.33
CA ALA A 27 7.05 1.32 9.32
C ALA A 27 5.55 1.21 9.03
N VAL A 28 4.81 0.68 9.98
CA VAL A 28 3.35 0.65 9.98
C VAL A 28 2.85 1.52 11.12
N TYR A 29 1.95 2.42 10.81
CA TYR A 29 1.36 3.35 11.74
C TYR A 29 -0.06 2.91 12.10
N ILE A 30 -0.45 3.11 13.34
CA ILE A 30 -1.83 2.90 13.80
C ILE A 30 -2.40 4.28 14.10
N ALA A 31 -3.45 4.65 13.39
CA ALA A 31 -4.21 5.87 13.70
C ALA A 31 -5.18 5.58 14.84
N ARG A 32 -5.19 6.45 15.84
CA ARG A 32 -6.07 6.35 17.01
C ARG A 32 -6.79 7.68 17.24
N ASP A 33 -7.98 7.62 17.80
CA ASP A 33 -8.71 8.81 18.24
C ASP A 33 -8.24 9.28 19.62
N SER A 34 -8.88 10.33 20.15
CA SER A 34 -8.55 10.88 21.47
C SER A 34 -8.81 9.93 22.64
N THR A 35 -9.58 8.85 22.43
CA THR A 35 -9.87 7.81 23.43
C THR A 35 -8.99 6.56 23.25
N ASP A 36 -7.93 6.67 22.44
CA ASP A 36 -7.01 5.58 22.10
C ASP A 36 -7.65 4.42 21.31
N THR A 37 -8.81 4.68 20.69
CA THR A 37 -9.50 3.70 19.85
C THR A 37 -8.89 3.69 18.44
N PRO A 38 -8.52 2.51 17.89
CA PRO A 38 -7.99 2.43 16.53
C PRO A 38 -9.00 2.91 15.48
N LEU A 39 -8.53 3.74 14.54
CA LEU A 39 -9.31 4.25 13.40
C LEU A 39 -8.89 3.60 12.09
N GLY A 40 -7.66 3.15 11.99
CA GLY A 40 -7.09 2.56 10.80
C GLY A 40 -5.58 2.43 10.89
N TYR A 41 -4.98 2.09 9.77
CA TYR A 41 -3.54 1.86 9.66
C TYR A 41 -2.98 2.62 8.48
N ALA A 42 -1.68 2.85 8.48
CA ALA A 42 -0.99 3.46 7.36
C ALA A 42 0.40 2.87 7.16
N ALA A 43 0.85 2.86 5.92
CA ALA A 43 2.22 2.51 5.56
C ALA A 43 2.78 3.59 4.63
N MET A 44 4.04 3.95 4.86
CA MET A 44 4.80 4.84 4.00
C MET A 44 5.69 4.01 3.08
N GLY A 45 5.82 4.41 1.83
CA GLY A 45 6.67 3.73 0.88
C GLY A 45 7.29 4.67 -0.14
N GLU A 46 8.20 4.12 -0.91
CA GLU A 46 8.83 4.79 -2.04
C GLU A 46 8.81 3.86 -3.25
N GLU A 47 8.50 4.42 -4.41
CA GLU A 47 8.61 3.75 -5.71
C GLU A 47 9.28 4.69 -6.71
N ILE A 48 10.10 4.13 -7.58
CA ILE A 48 10.75 4.92 -8.64
C ILE A 48 9.73 5.24 -9.73
N GLY A 49 9.52 6.51 -9.98
CA GLY A 49 8.74 7.02 -11.10
C GLY A 49 9.48 6.80 -12.42
N LYS A 50 9.84 7.87 -13.11
CA LYS A 50 10.71 7.76 -14.29
C LYS A 50 12.18 7.54 -13.89
N TYR A 51 12.71 8.40 -13.01
CA TYR A 51 14.10 8.36 -12.57
C TYR A 51 14.28 8.51 -11.06
N ARG A 52 13.30 9.08 -10.36
CA ARG A 52 13.42 9.47 -8.95
C ARG A 52 12.34 8.85 -8.10
N PRO A 53 12.61 8.62 -6.81
CA PRO A 53 11.61 8.08 -5.89
C PRO A 53 10.42 9.02 -5.70
N ILE A 54 9.24 8.43 -5.68
CA ILE A 54 7.99 9.04 -5.20
C ILE A 54 7.77 8.52 -3.79
N THR A 55 7.75 9.40 -2.80
CA THR A 55 7.43 9.04 -1.42
C THR A 55 5.94 9.24 -1.18
N PHE A 56 5.26 8.21 -0.72
CA PHE A 56 3.81 8.23 -0.55
C PHE A 56 3.39 7.57 0.75
N LEU A 57 2.16 7.86 1.17
CA LEU A 57 1.49 7.26 2.32
C LEU A 57 0.20 6.61 1.83
N VAL A 58 -0.04 5.36 2.24
CA VAL A 58 -1.30 4.67 2.04
C VAL A 58 -1.96 4.46 3.39
N ALA A 59 -3.13 5.03 3.58
CA ALA A 59 -3.95 4.83 4.77
C ALA A 59 -5.13 3.92 4.44
N VAL A 60 -5.42 3.00 5.36
CA VAL A 60 -6.54 2.07 5.27
C VAL A 60 -7.43 2.19 6.50
N ASP A 61 -8.70 1.83 6.34
CA ASP A 61 -9.62 1.67 7.45
C ASP A 61 -9.38 0.35 8.20
N LEU A 62 -10.21 0.06 9.20
CA LEU A 62 -10.09 -1.17 10.00
C LEU A 62 -10.42 -2.44 9.21
N GLN A 63 -11.06 -2.32 8.04
CA GLN A 63 -11.33 -3.41 7.11
C GLN A 63 -10.23 -3.55 6.05
N LEU A 64 -9.12 -2.82 6.20
CA LEU A 64 -7.99 -2.81 5.26
C LEU A 64 -8.35 -2.36 3.85
N ARG A 65 -9.32 -1.48 3.73
CA ARG A 65 -9.64 -0.77 2.49
C ARG A 65 -8.99 0.59 2.49
N VAL A 66 -8.48 1.02 1.36
CA VAL A 66 -7.84 2.33 1.25
C VAL A 66 -8.84 3.43 1.61
N SER A 67 -8.50 4.23 2.59
CA SER A 67 -9.20 5.46 2.95
C SER A 67 -8.60 6.69 2.26
N SER A 68 -7.28 6.74 2.12
CA SER A 68 -6.60 7.78 1.37
C SER A 68 -5.19 7.35 0.92
N VAL A 69 -4.76 7.96 -0.17
CA VAL A 69 -3.36 7.93 -0.63
C VAL A 69 -2.87 9.37 -0.73
N ALA A 70 -1.70 9.65 -0.20
CA ALA A 70 -1.06 10.96 -0.30
C ALA A 70 0.35 10.82 -0.84
N ILE A 71 0.75 11.70 -1.74
CA ILE A 71 2.14 11.83 -2.16
C ILE A 71 2.80 12.86 -1.26
N LEU A 72 3.81 12.43 -0.51
CA LEU A 72 4.52 13.25 0.46
C LEU A 72 5.67 14.01 -0.19
N VAL A 73 6.40 13.37 -1.09
CA VAL A 73 7.50 13.98 -1.85
C VAL A 73 7.46 13.49 -3.28
N TYR A 74 7.42 14.45 -4.20
CA TYR A 74 7.48 14.21 -5.64
C TYR A 74 8.71 14.92 -6.18
N ARG A 75 9.64 14.19 -6.79
CA ARG A 75 10.97 14.66 -7.16
C ARG A 75 11.16 14.81 -8.67
N GLU A 76 10.21 14.31 -9.46
CA GLU A 76 10.27 14.43 -10.91
C GLU A 76 9.84 15.84 -11.36
N SER A 77 10.38 16.30 -12.49
CA SER A 77 10.01 17.59 -13.07
C SER A 77 8.66 17.55 -13.82
N ARG A 78 8.19 16.37 -14.19
CA ARG A 78 6.94 16.14 -14.91
C ARG A 78 6.10 15.08 -14.22
N GLY A 79 4.83 14.98 -14.60
CA GLY A 79 3.91 13.97 -14.06
C GLY A 79 3.33 14.31 -12.69
N GLY A 80 3.49 15.56 -12.23
CA GLY A 80 3.02 16.01 -10.91
C GLY A 80 1.50 15.99 -10.72
N GLU A 81 0.75 15.76 -11.78
CA GLU A 81 -0.71 15.60 -11.74
C GLU A 81 -1.15 14.40 -10.90
N VAL A 82 -0.29 13.41 -10.68
CA VAL A 82 -0.57 12.28 -9.78
C VAL A 82 -0.78 12.71 -8.33
N ARG A 83 -0.29 13.87 -7.93
CA ARG A 83 -0.50 14.45 -6.60
C ARG A 83 -1.90 15.02 -6.37
N ARG A 84 -2.67 15.23 -7.43
CA ARG A 84 -4.00 15.83 -7.33
C ARG A 84 -4.99 14.87 -6.68
N GLN A 85 -5.81 15.40 -5.79
CA GLN A 85 -6.85 14.62 -5.12
C GLN A 85 -7.82 13.97 -6.10
N ARG A 86 -8.10 14.61 -7.21
CA ARG A 86 -8.93 14.05 -8.28
C ARG A 86 -8.39 12.72 -8.79
N PHE A 87 -7.07 12.58 -8.92
CA PHE A 87 -6.44 11.32 -9.30
C PHE A 87 -6.39 10.35 -8.12
N LEU A 88 -5.89 10.79 -6.97
CA LEU A 88 -5.65 9.95 -5.80
C LEU A 88 -6.93 9.34 -5.22
N ARG A 89 -8.08 9.98 -5.40
CA ARG A 89 -9.38 9.44 -4.99
C ARG A 89 -9.72 8.10 -5.63
N GLN A 90 -9.16 7.77 -6.78
CA GLN A 90 -9.40 6.48 -7.44
C GLN A 90 -8.99 5.29 -6.57
N TYR A 91 -8.04 5.48 -5.67
CA TYR A 91 -7.58 4.40 -4.78
C TYR A 91 -8.52 4.11 -3.62
N ARG A 92 -9.45 5.00 -3.31
CA ARG A 92 -10.39 4.81 -2.19
C ARG A 92 -11.21 3.54 -2.37
N GLY A 93 -11.33 2.77 -1.29
CA GLY A 93 -12.05 1.50 -1.27
C GLY A 93 -11.29 0.32 -1.85
N LYS A 94 -10.11 0.53 -2.43
CA LYS A 94 -9.28 -0.55 -2.94
C LYS A 94 -8.76 -1.42 -1.80
N GLN A 95 -8.59 -2.70 -2.06
CA GLN A 95 -8.13 -3.69 -1.09
C GLN A 95 -7.16 -4.68 -1.74
N VAL A 96 -6.55 -5.52 -0.92
CA VAL A 96 -5.69 -6.61 -1.40
C VAL A 96 -6.48 -7.48 -2.39
N GLY A 97 -5.89 -7.77 -3.53
CA GLY A 97 -6.50 -8.55 -4.60
C GLY A 97 -7.13 -7.72 -5.71
N ASP A 98 -7.41 -6.43 -5.47
CA ASP A 98 -7.84 -5.54 -6.56
C ASP A 98 -6.69 -5.36 -7.57
N PRO A 99 -7.00 -5.19 -8.88
CA PRO A 99 -5.97 -5.02 -9.90
C PRO A 99 -5.06 -3.84 -9.63
N ILE A 100 -5.61 -2.67 -9.33
CA ILE A 100 -4.89 -1.40 -9.16
C ILE A 100 -3.93 -1.23 -10.34
N ARG A 101 -4.50 -1.20 -11.54
CA ARG A 101 -3.79 -1.15 -12.82
C ARG A 101 -4.47 -0.21 -13.78
N ILE A 102 -3.66 0.47 -14.60
CA ILE A 102 -4.14 1.29 -15.70
C ILE A 102 -4.99 0.41 -16.64
N ASN A 103 -6.08 0.98 -17.15
CA ASN A 103 -7.05 0.34 -18.04
C ASN A 103 -7.84 -0.82 -17.42
N ARG A 104 -7.69 -1.05 -16.13
CA ARG A 104 -8.51 -2.01 -15.38
C ARG A 104 -9.43 -1.25 -14.44
N ASP A 105 -8.89 -0.67 -13.40
CA ASP A 105 -9.62 0.04 -12.34
C ASP A 105 -8.98 1.40 -11.98
N ILE A 106 -7.90 1.78 -12.67
CA ILE A 106 -7.26 3.09 -12.54
C ILE A 106 -7.19 3.77 -13.91
N ILE A 107 -7.68 4.99 -13.98
CA ILE A 107 -7.59 5.84 -15.17
C ILE A 107 -6.23 6.51 -15.19
N ASN A 108 -5.52 6.35 -16.31
CA ASN A 108 -4.20 6.95 -16.49
C ASN A 108 -4.27 8.47 -16.64
N ILE A 109 -3.15 9.12 -16.40
CA ILE A 109 -2.91 10.52 -16.76
C ILE A 109 -1.94 10.56 -17.94
N THR A 110 -2.37 11.14 -19.06
CA THR A 110 -1.50 11.32 -20.22
C THR A 110 -0.27 12.13 -19.84
N GLY A 111 0.91 11.62 -20.20
CA GLY A 111 2.20 12.24 -19.85
C GLY A 111 2.72 11.92 -18.44
N ALA A 112 1.98 11.15 -17.63
CA ALA A 112 2.38 10.74 -16.28
C ALA A 112 2.34 9.22 -16.08
N THR A 113 2.36 8.43 -17.14
CA THR A 113 2.16 6.97 -17.10
C THR A 113 3.14 6.25 -16.18
N LEU A 114 4.42 6.63 -16.22
CA LEU A 114 5.43 6.00 -15.36
C LEU A 114 5.19 6.29 -13.88
N SER A 115 4.78 7.51 -13.54
CA SER A 115 4.41 7.87 -12.17
C SER A 115 3.15 7.15 -11.71
N VAL A 116 2.13 7.02 -12.57
CA VAL A 116 0.92 6.26 -12.26
C VAL A 116 1.22 4.78 -12.03
N ARG A 117 2.05 4.17 -12.88
CA ARG A 117 2.47 2.76 -12.70
C ARG A 117 3.25 2.56 -11.41
N ALA A 118 4.16 3.47 -11.09
CA ALA A 118 4.93 3.42 -9.85
C ALA A 118 4.01 3.52 -8.63
N LEU A 119 3.09 4.46 -8.63
CA LEU A 119 2.15 4.64 -7.52
C LEU A 119 1.21 3.43 -7.39
N ASN A 120 0.70 2.88 -8.49
CA ASN A 120 -0.10 1.66 -8.48
C ASN A 120 0.65 0.49 -7.83
N ALA A 121 1.90 0.28 -8.21
CA ALA A 121 2.75 -0.76 -7.62
C ALA A 121 2.96 -0.52 -6.12
N GLY A 122 3.21 0.73 -5.72
CA GLY A 122 3.38 1.12 -4.33
C GLY A 122 2.13 0.89 -3.49
N VAL A 123 0.96 1.22 -4.02
CA VAL A 123 -0.32 0.98 -3.32
C VAL A 123 -0.59 -0.51 -3.15
N ARG A 124 -0.37 -1.33 -4.18
CA ARG A 124 -0.51 -2.80 -4.08
C ARG A 124 0.42 -3.37 -3.01
N LYS A 125 1.67 -2.95 -3.01
CA LYS A 125 2.68 -3.36 -2.02
C LYS A 125 2.28 -2.95 -0.60
N ALA A 126 1.86 -1.71 -0.41
CA ALA A 126 1.43 -1.20 0.89
C ALA A 126 0.23 -1.97 1.44
N LEU A 127 -0.76 -2.25 0.62
CA LEU A 127 -1.94 -3.04 1.01
C LEU A 127 -1.53 -4.45 1.46
N PHE A 128 -0.64 -5.09 0.74
CA PHE A 128 -0.15 -6.42 1.10
C PHE A 128 0.61 -6.40 2.43
N LEU A 129 1.47 -5.41 2.64
CA LEU A 129 2.24 -5.24 3.89
C LEU A 129 1.34 -4.94 5.08
N LEU A 130 0.32 -4.11 4.91
CA LEU A 130 -0.66 -3.82 5.95
C LEU A 130 -1.49 -5.05 6.31
N GLN A 131 -1.88 -5.86 5.33
CA GLN A 131 -2.55 -7.13 5.59
C GLN A 131 -1.65 -8.09 6.39
N ALA A 132 -0.38 -8.21 6.02
CA ALA A 132 0.57 -9.04 6.73
C ALA A 132 0.79 -8.57 8.18
N ALA A 133 0.88 -7.26 8.40
CA ALA A 133 1.00 -6.68 9.74
C ALA A 133 -0.25 -6.94 10.59
N PHE A 134 -1.43 -6.84 9.99
CA PHE A 134 -2.69 -7.15 10.67
C PHE A 134 -2.77 -8.63 11.05
N ASP A 135 -2.41 -9.54 10.16
CA ASP A 135 -2.42 -10.98 10.41
C ASP A 135 -1.47 -11.38 11.54
N GLU A 136 -0.32 -10.71 11.68
CA GLU A 136 0.62 -10.93 12.80
C GLU A 136 0.07 -10.50 14.16
N THR A 137 -0.81 -9.48 14.18
CA THR A 137 -1.40 -9.01 15.45
C THR A 137 -2.56 -9.86 15.94
N GLN A 138 -3.07 -10.79 15.11
CA GLN A 138 -4.17 -11.69 15.41
C GLN A 138 -3.79 -13.17 15.19
N PRO A 139 -2.84 -13.72 15.94
CA PRO A 139 -2.27 -15.03 15.64
C PRO A 139 -3.20 -16.23 15.88
N ASN A 140 -4.44 -16.07 16.38
CA ASN A 140 -5.23 -17.19 16.91
C ASN A 140 -6.71 -17.22 16.54
N GLN A 141 -7.10 -16.81 15.33
CA GLN A 141 -8.49 -17.05 14.88
C GLN A 141 -8.63 -18.09 13.77
N HIS A 142 -7.56 -18.82 13.45
CA HIS A 142 -7.63 -19.99 12.57
C HIS A 142 -7.31 -21.25 13.37
N THR A 143 -8.26 -21.68 14.19
CA THR A 143 -8.34 -23.12 14.51
C THR A 143 -9.07 -23.74 13.32
N PRO A 144 -8.43 -24.60 12.53
CA PRO A 144 -9.18 -25.39 11.58
C PRO A 144 -10.11 -26.30 12.38
N SER A 145 -11.41 -26.09 12.23
CA SER A 145 -12.38 -27.07 12.68
C SER A 145 -12.11 -28.33 11.88
N HIS A 146 -11.53 -29.33 12.54
CA HIS A 146 -11.47 -30.68 11.98
C HIS A 146 -12.92 -31.18 11.83
N PRO A 147 -13.37 -31.50 10.61
CA PRO A 147 -14.58 -32.27 10.45
C PRO A 147 -14.32 -33.67 11.01
N ARG A 148 -15.16 -34.10 11.90
CA ARG A 148 -15.22 -35.50 12.30
C ARG A 148 -15.80 -36.34 11.18
#